data_ab9a09dff3405f8ce22bfb4cbf63d0a0
#
_entry.id   ab9a09dff3405f8ce22bfb4cbf63d0a0
#
_cell.length_a   1.000
_cell.length_b   1.000
_cell.length_c   1.000
_cell.angle_alpha   90.00
_cell.angle_beta   90.00
_cell.angle_gamma   90.00
#
_symmetry.space_group_name_H-M   'P 1'
#
loop_
_entity.id
_entity.type
_entity.pdbx_description
1 polymer ?
#
loop_
_entity_poly.entity_id
_entity_poly.type
_entity_poly.pdbx_seq_one_letter_code
_entity_poly.pdbx_strand_id
1 'polypeptide(L)'
;PAHMDRTQRMYERAKNHPGIVIWSLGNEAGNGINFERTYDWMKSVETTRPIQYERAEQNYNTDIYCRMYRSVEELLVYARQTEPKVYRPFIMTEYLHAMGNSGGGLKEYMDVFETEPIVQGGCIWDWVDQSFREIDADGRWYWTYGGDYGPKNVPSFGNFCCNGLVNAVREPHPHLLEVKKAYQYIKATLVDKSNLTLNIKNWYDFTNLNAYILHWQVVGDHGKVIADGTRRVDAAPHATVEVMLGAVRLPSDVREAYLNLSWTPVDAAPFINTDYEVAYDQFVLSGNKNYRTPETKLS
;
A
#
# COMPACT_ATOMS: atom_id res chain seq x y z
N PRO A 1 34.53 -11.66 -7.49
CA PRO A 1 34.19 -11.89 -8.92
C PRO A 1 32.71 -12.15 -9.14
N ALA A 2 32.07 -13.10 -8.41
CA ALA A 2 30.67 -13.49 -8.68
C ALA A 2 29.66 -12.36 -8.41
N HIS A 3 29.79 -11.57 -7.34
CA HIS A 3 28.92 -10.40 -7.09
C HIS A 3 29.03 -9.39 -8.22
N MET A 4 30.25 -9.02 -8.61
CA MET A 4 30.49 -8.06 -9.69
C MET A 4 29.89 -8.55 -11.02
N ASP A 5 30.12 -9.79 -11.39
CA ASP A 5 29.57 -10.35 -12.65
C ASP A 5 28.05 -10.28 -12.69
N ARG A 6 27.37 -10.62 -11.58
CA ARG A 6 25.90 -10.52 -11.48
C ARG A 6 25.39 -9.10 -11.54
N THR A 7 26.05 -8.17 -10.83
CA THR A 7 25.68 -6.75 -10.86
C THR A 7 25.85 -6.16 -12.25
N GLN A 8 26.95 -6.46 -12.93
CA GLN A 8 27.20 -6.01 -14.29
C GLN A 8 26.15 -6.55 -15.27
N ARG A 9 25.85 -7.85 -15.22
CA ARG A 9 24.84 -8.47 -16.10
C ARG A 9 23.44 -7.91 -15.82
N MET A 10 23.08 -7.70 -14.55
CA MET A 10 21.81 -7.06 -14.19
C MET A 10 21.70 -5.66 -14.82
N TYR A 11 22.73 -4.85 -14.66
CA TYR A 11 22.77 -3.50 -15.21
C TYR A 11 22.69 -3.50 -16.74
N GLU A 12 23.59 -4.22 -17.42
CA GLU A 12 23.66 -4.28 -18.88
C GLU A 12 22.36 -4.79 -19.51
N ARG A 13 21.73 -5.78 -18.89
CA ARG A 13 20.44 -6.32 -19.33
C ARG A 13 19.32 -5.30 -19.20
N ALA A 14 19.31 -4.52 -18.14
CA ALA A 14 18.11 -3.81 -17.69
C ALA A 14 18.24 -2.28 -17.77
N LYS A 15 19.42 -1.71 -18.05
CA LYS A 15 19.68 -0.25 -18.06
C LYS A 15 18.74 0.56 -18.96
N ASN A 16 18.23 -0.04 -20.04
CA ASN A 16 17.33 0.61 -20.99
C ASN A 16 15.83 0.47 -20.63
N HIS A 17 15.50 -0.16 -19.51
CA HIS A 17 14.12 -0.26 -19.06
C HIS A 17 13.71 0.99 -18.27
N PRO A 18 12.78 1.83 -18.78
CA PRO A 18 12.40 3.09 -18.14
C PRO A 18 11.64 2.91 -16.83
N GLY A 19 11.03 1.74 -16.62
CA GLY A 19 10.32 1.41 -15.39
C GLY A 19 11.24 1.11 -14.19
N ILE A 20 12.56 0.97 -14.41
CA ILE A 20 13.52 0.84 -13.30
C ILE A 20 13.88 2.24 -12.82
N VAL A 21 13.52 2.56 -11.60
CA VAL A 21 13.77 3.87 -10.98
C VAL A 21 14.85 3.82 -9.91
N ILE A 22 15.10 2.67 -9.32
CA ILE A 22 16.11 2.43 -8.28
C ILE A 22 16.79 1.08 -8.55
N TRP A 23 18.11 1.02 -8.35
CA TRP A 23 18.88 -0.22 -8.41
C TRP A 23 19.08 -0.79 -7.01
N SER A 24 18.89 -2.10 -6.85
CA SER A 24 19.20 -2.81 -5.61
C SER A 24 20.37 -3.78 -5.82
N LEU A 25 21.35 -3.73 -4.95
CA LEU A 25 22.55 -4.59 -5.05
C LEU A 25 22.35 -6.00 -4.49
N GLY A 26 21.30 -6.23 -3.74
CA GLY A 26 21.02 -7.55 -3.15
C GLY A 26 20.03 -7.51 -2.00
N ASN A 27 19.86 -8.68 -1.36
CA ASN A 27 18.94 -8.88 -0.26
C ASN A 27 19.62 -9.72 0.85
N GLU A 28 19.61 -9.21 2.10
CA GLU A 28 19.98 -9.91 3.33
C GLU A 28 21.32 -10.68 3.33
N ALA A 29 22.30 -10.24 2.56
CA ALA A 29 23.58 -10.96 2.40
C ALA A 29 24.76 -10.36 3.18
N GLY A 30 24.48 -9.61 4.25
CA GLY A 30 25.50 -8.85 5.00
C GLY A 30 26.04 -7.67 4.20
N ASN A 31 27.06 -6.96 4.73
CA ASN A 31 27.73 -5.87 4.02
C ASN A 31 29.25 -6.07 4.08
N GLY A 32 29.97 -5.48 3.13
CA GLY A 32 31.45 -5.52 3.06
C GLY A 32 31.97 -5.31 1.65
N ILE A 33 33.23 -5.61 1.45
CA ILE A 33 34.01 -5.25 0.26
C ILE A 33 33.37 -5.66 -1.08
N ASN A 34 32.60 -6.74 -1.13
CA ASN A 34 31.93 -7.15 -2.36
C ASN A 34 30.81 -6.15 -2.74
N PHE A 35 30.00 -5.72 -1.77
CA PHE A 35 28.94 -4.75 -1.98
C PHE A 35 29.49 -3.33 -2.18
N GLU A 36 30.55 -2.97 -1.46
CA GLU A 36 31.26 -1.70 -1.65
C GLU A 36 31.77 -1.59 -3.09
N ARG A 37 32.48 -2.59 -3.59
CA ARG A 37 32.99 -2.61 -4.98
C ARG A 37 31.87 -2.63 -6.03
N THR A 38 30.77 -3.32 -5.78
CA THR A 38 29.65 -3.31 -6.74
C THR A 38 28.91 -1.98 -6.73
N TYR A 39 28.82 -1.31 -5.58
CA TYR A 39 28.30 0.04 -5.49
C TYR A 39 29.18 1.03 -6.26
N ASP A 40 30.50 1.04 -5.97
CA ASP A 40 31.45 1.94 -6.63
C ASP A 40 31.45 1.75 -8.15
N TRP A 41 31.42 0.50 -8.61
CA TRP A 41 31.32 0.21 -10.05
C TRP A 41 29.99 0.73 -10.62
N MET A 42 28.86 0.45 -9.97
CA MET A 42 27.56 0.90 -10.44
C MET A 42 27.50 2.42 -10.51
N LYS A 43 28.01 3.15 -9.50
CA LYS A 43 28.11 4.62 -9.52
C LYS A 43 28.99 5.15 -10.64
N SER A 44 29.98 4.38 -11.13
CA SER A 44 30.83 4.79 -12.25
C SER A 44 30.13 4.71 -13.61
N VAL A 45 29.06 3.90 -13.74
CA VAL A 45 28.34 3.68 -15.01
C VAL A 45 26.89 4.17 -14.98
N GLU A 46 26.30 4.35 -13.78
CA GLU A 46 24.93 4.83 -13.59
C GLU A 46 24.94 6.16 -12.83
N THR A 47 24.54 7.22 -13.52
CA THR A 47 24.56 8.59 -12.98
C THR A 47 23.17 9.18 -12.78
N THR A 48 22.11 8.48 -13.20
CA THR A 48 20.75 9.02 -13.24
C THR A 48 19.82 8.43 -12.19
N ARG A 49 20.05 7.18 -11.80
CA ARG A 49 19.19 6.44 -10.86
C ARG A 49 19.93 6.14 -9.56
N PRO A 50 19.26 6.26 -8.41
CA PRO A 50 19.87 5.90 -7.13
C PRO A 50 20.11 4.41 -7.01
N ILE A 51 21.10 4.06 -6.20
CA ILE A 51 21.52 2.70 -5.90
C ILE A 51 21.31 2.46 -4.42
N GLN A 52 20.60 1.40 -4.07
CA GLN A 52 20.36 1.03 -2.69
C GLN A 52 20.91 -0.37 -2.36
N TYR A 53 21.23 -0.57 -1.09
CA TYR A 53 21.44 -1.88 -0.50
C TYR A 53 21.06 -1.85 0.99
N GLU A 54 20.10 -2.69 1.40
CA GLU A 54 19.49 -2.60 2.75
C GLU A 54 20.47 -2.88 3.88
N ARG A 55 21.42 -3.84 3.68
CA ARG A 55 22.47 -4.14 4.68
C ARG A 55 23.62 -3.15 4.71
N ALA A 56 23.67 -2.21 3.78
CA ALA A 56 24.59 -1.08 3.89
C ALA A 56 24.16 -0.12 5.00
N GLU A 57 22.91 -0.15 5.41
CA GLU A 57 22.36 0.72 6.45
C GLU A 57 22.68 2.20 6.16
N GLN A 58 23.48 2.84 7.02
CA GLN A 58 23.96 4.22 6.81
C GLN A 58 25.40 4.31 6.31
N ASN A 59 26.02 3.19 5.89
CA ASN A 59 27.34 3.22 5.28
C ASN A 59 27.30 3.93 3.92
N TYR A 60 28.49 4.25 3.38
CA TYR A 60 28.60 5.06 2.17
C TYR A 60 28.04 4.38 0.92
N ASN A 61 27.98 3.04 0.90
CA ASN A 61 27.64 2.23 -0.27
C ASN A 61 26.13 2.02 -0.46
N THR A 62 25.36 3.06 -0.21
CA THR A 62 23.93 3.17 -0.52
C THR A 62 23.51 4.63 -0.63
N ASP A 63 22.70 4.97 -1.64
CA ASP A 63 22.14 6.32 -1.78
C ASP A 63 20.87 6.50 -0.92
N ILE A 64 20.19 5.41 -0.60
CA ILE A 64 18.92 5.39 0.14
C ILE A 64 19.14 4.59 1.43
N TYR A 65 18.66 5.10 2.55
CA TYR A 65 18.63 4.32 3.79
C TYR A 65 17.47 3.34 3.72
N CYS A 66 17.79 2.06 3.60
CA CYS A 66 16.81 1.00 3.49
C CYS A 66 16.86 0.09 4.71
N ARG A 67 15.68 -0.29 5.19
CA ARG A 67 15.52 -1.28 6.28
C ARG A 67 14.27 -2.12 6.01
N MET A 68 14.15 -3.22 6.72
CA MET A 68 12.99 -4.11 6.69
C MET A 68 12.24 -4.05 8.02
N TYR A 69 10.92 -4.12 7.96
CA TYR A 69 10.02 -4.32 9.12
C TYR A 69 10.24 -3.36 10.29
N ARG A 70 10.54 -2.08 10.00
CA ARG A 70 10.64 -1.06 11.04
C ARG A 70 9.25 -0.66 11.52
N SER A 71 9.12 -0.42 12.83
CA SER A 71 7.88 0.10 13.39
C SER A 71 7.63 1.55 12.97
N VAL A 72 6.39 2.00 13.10
CA VAL A 72 6.00 3.40 12.87
C VAL A 72 6.83 4.35 13.74
N GLU A 73 7.08 3.98 15.01
CA GLU A 73 7.88 4.77 15.93
C GLU A 73 9.34 4.89 15.47
N GLU A 74 9.93 3.81 14.98
CA GLU A 74 11.30 3.82 14.45
C GLU A 74 11.42 4.71 13.20
N LEU A 75 10.40 4.71 12.33
CA LEU A 75 10.32 5.60 11.17
C LEU A 75 10.26 7.07 11.59
N LEU A 76 9.42 7.39 12.58
CA LEU A 76 9.31 8.74 13.13
C LEU A 76 10.59 9.20 13.82
N VAL A 77 11.26 8.31 14.56
CA VAL A 77 12.58 8.60 15.15
C VAL A 77 13.59 8.98 14.07
N TYR A 78 13.67 8.19 12.99
CA TYR A 78 14.55 8.52 11.87
C TYR A 78 14.16 9.84 11.21
N ALA A 79 12.89 10.02 10.86
CA ALA A 79 12.40 11.18 10.13
C ALA A 79 12.64 12.51 10.89
N ARG A 80 12.53 12.47 12.21
CA ARG A 80 12.61 13.66 13.09
C ARG A 80 13.96 13.83 13.77
N GLN A 81 14.93 13.00 13.43
CA GLN A 81 16.28 13.11 13.97
C GLN A 81 16.95 14.39 13.47
N THR A 82 17.45 15.22 14.40
CA THR A 82 18.11 16.50 14.10
C THR A 82 19.62 16.45 14.28
N GLU A 83 20.13 15.56 15.17
CA GLU A 83 21.55 15.42 15.48
C GLU A 83 22.02 13.95 15.48
N PRO A 84 22.83 13.51 14.50
CA PRO A 84 23.12 14.22 13.25
C PRO A 84 21.88 14.30 12.36
N LYS A 85 21.75 15.39 11.61
CA LYS A 85 20.63 15.57 10.67
C LYS A 85 20.64 14.47 9.61
N VAL A 86 19.51 13.81 9.42
CA VAL A 86 19.35 12.83 8.35
C VAL A 86 19.25 13.52 6.99
N TYR A 87 19.83 12.92 5.96
CA TYR A 87 19.83 13.49 4.61
C TYR A 87 19.44 12.47 3.53
N ARG A 88 19.49 11.17 3.85
CA ARG A 88 19.11 10.13 2.91
C ARG A 88 17.60 9.88 2.98
N PRO A 89 16.91 9.74 1.83
CA PRO A 89 15.55 9.24 1.86
C PRO A 89 15.52 7.83 2.46
N PHE A 90 14.44 7.53 3.18
CA PHE A 90 14.21 6.21 3.74
C PHE A 90 13.20 5.44 2.88
N ILE A 91 13.50 4.20 2.56
CA ILE A 91 12.55 3.25 1.95
C ILE A 91 12.58 1.95 2.75
N MET A 92 11.42 1.49 3.17
CA MET A 92 11.29 0.17 3.78
C MET A 92 11.21 -0.88 2.67
N THR A 93 12.31 -1.61 2.46
CA THR A 93 12.41 -2.58 1.36
C THR A 93 11.48 -3.78 1.55
N GLU A 94 11.09 -4.05 2.79
CA GLU A 94 10.02 -5.00 3.12
C GLU A 94 9.26 -4.51 4.34
N TYR A 95 7.92 -4.59 4.29
CA TYR A 95 7.06 -4.38 5.44
C TYR A 95 5.75 -5.15 5.29
N LEU A 96 4.95 -5.17 6.32
CA LEU A 96 3.62 -5.78 6.31
C LEU A 96 3.64 -7.24 5.85
N HIS A 97 4.52 -8.08 6.44
CA HIS A 97 4.62 -9.50 6.07
C HIS A 97 3.23 -10.17 6.03
N ALA A 98 2.74 -10.44 4.81
CA ALA A 98 1.34 -10.76 4.53
C ALA A 98 1.03 -12.24 4.70
N MET A 99 1.43 -12.85 5.82
CA MET A 99 1.23 -14.27 6.11
C MET A 99 0.17 -14.49 7.17
N GLY A 100 -0.83 -15.31 6.86
CA GLY A 100 -1.90 -15.65 7.79
C GLY A 100 -2.73 -14.43 8.19
N ASN A 101 -3.08 -14.31 9.46
CA ASN A 101 -3.80 -13.16 10.01
C ASN A 101 -2.83 -12.03 10.38
N SER A 102 -2.32 -11.34 9.39
CA SER A 102 -1.35 -10.25 9.49
C SER A 102 -1.81 -9.01 8.69
N GLY A 103 -0.92 -8.03 8.51
CA GLY A 103 -1.19 -6.86 7.67
C GLY A 103 -1.89 -5.71 8.39
N GLY A 104 -2.01 -5.75 9.73
CA GLY A 104 -2.55 -4.63 10.52
C GLY A 104 -1.61 -3.43 10.59
N GLY A 105 -2.17 -2.24 10.93
CA GLY A 105 -1.40 -1.02 11.10
C GLY A 105 -0.99 -0.34 9.79
N LEU A 106 -1.55 -0.73 8.64
CA LEU A 106 -1.17 -0.19 7.33
C LEU A 106 -1.49 1.30 7.23
N LYS A 107 -2.61 1.73 7.81
CA LYS A 107 -2.96 3.16 7.83
C LYS A 107 -1.90 4.01 8.52
N GLU A 108 -1.41 3.56 9.66
CA GLU A 108 -0.39 4.25 10.45
C GLU A 108 0.93 4.39 9.68
N TYR A 109 1.32 3.37 8.92
CA TYR A 109 2.46 3.45 8.00
C TYR A 109 2.22 4.48 6.90
N MET A 110 1.05 4.44 6.26
CA MET A 110 0.70 5.38 5.20
C MET A 110 0.66 6.82 5.71
N ASP A 111 0.16 7.05 6.93
CA ASP A 111 0.18 8.39 7.55
C ASP A 111 1.62 8.92 7.66
N VAL A 112 2.60 8.08 8.03
CA VAL A 112 4.02 8.49 8.07
C VAL A 112 4.57 8.74 6.67
N PHE A 113 4.30 7.85 5.71
CA PHE A 113 4.77 8.02 4.32
C PHE A 113 4.25 9.29 3.67
N GLU A 114 3.05 9.73 4.05
CA GLU A 114 2.41 10.94 3.52
C GLU A 114 2.81 12.23 4.25
N THR A 115 3.25 12.15 5.51
CA THR A 115 3.52 13.33 6.34
C THR A 115 4.99 13.61 6.59
N GLU A 116 5.85 12.60 6.46
CA GLU A 116 7.30 12.73 6.72
C GLU A 116 8.09 12.64 5.40
N PRO A 117 8.45 13.77 4.76
CA PRO A 117 8.99 13.79 3.39
C PRO A 117 10.28 12.99 3.18
N ILE A 118 11.04 12.72 4.23
CA ILE A 118 12.26 11.90 4.15
C ILE A 118 11.93 10.40 4.06
N VAL A 119 10.72 9.98 4.48
CA VAL A 119 10.25 8.59 4.42
C VAL A 119 9.42 8.42 3.16
N GLN A 120 10.00 7.77 2.14
CA GLN A 120 9.43 7.70 0.80
C GLN A 120 8.42 6.56 0.60
N GLY A 121 8.33 5.63 1.55
CA GLY A 121 7.40 4.51 1.47
C GLY A 121 8.01 3.16 1.78
N GLY A 122 7.34 2.11 1.34
CA GLY A 122 7.78 0.73 1.55
C GLY A 122 7.18 -0.25 0.53
N CYS A 123 7.78 -1.44 0.46
CA CYS A 123 7.33 -2.56 -0.37
C CYS A 123 6.72 -3.64 0.52
N ILE A 124 5.45 -3.96 0.29
CA ILE A 124 4.79 -5.03 1.04
C ILE A 124 5.44 -6.38 0.69
N TRP A 125 5.75 -7.17 1.69
CA TRP A 125 6.16 -8.55 1.53
C TRP A 125 5.00 -9.50 1.81
N ASP A 126 4.35 -10.13 0.81
CA ASP A 126 4.74 -10.17 -0.59
C ASP A 126 3.48 -9.97 -1.48
N TRP A 127 3.61 -10.00 -2.80
CA TRP A 127 2.46 -9.85 -3.70
C TRP A 127 1.67 -11.15 -3.86
N VAL A 128 2.36 -12.28 -4.07
CA VAL A 128 1.70 -13.56 -4.38
C VAL A 128 2.29 -14.70 -3.56
N ASP A 129 1.42 -15.56 -3.00
CA ASP A 129 1.87 -16.79 -2.37
C ASP A 129 2.76 -17.60 -3.32
N GLN A 130 3.97 -17.92 -2.88
CA GLN A 130 4.93 -18.71 -3.63
C GLN A 130 4.60 -20.21 -3.48
N SER A 131 3.40 -20.59 -3.93
CA SER A 131 2.83 -21.93 -3.80
C SER A 131 2.27 -22.43 -5.12
N PHE A 132 1.91 -23.71 -5.16
CA PHE A 132 1.33 -24.36 -6.33
C PHE A 132 -0.03 -24.94 -5.96
N ARG A 133 -0.90 -25.05 -6.95
CA ARG A 133 -2.19 -25.72 -6.81
C ARG A 133 -2.10 -27.11 -7.45
N GLU A 134 -2.34 -28.13 -6.66
CA GLU A 134 -2.33 -29.53 -7.06
C GLU A 134 -3.71 -30.17 -6.90
N ILE A 135 -3.93 -31.33 -7.51
CA ILE A 135 -5.17 -32.08 -7.41
C ILE A 135 -4.82 -33.51 -6.92
N ASP A 136 -5.48 -33.97 -5.88
CA ASP A 136 -5.31 -35.32 -5.36
C ASP A 136 -6.01 -36.39 -6.22
N ALA A 137 -5.83 -37.67 -5.86
CA ALA A 137 -6.42 -38.79 -6.59
C ALA A 137 -7.98 -38.79 -6.53
N ASP A 138 -8.57 -38.12 -5.57
CA ASP A 138 -10.04 -37.98 -5.42
C ASP A 138 -10.59 -36.75 -6.17
N GLY A 139 -9.72 -36.00 -6.90
CA GLY A 139 -10.09 -34.81 -7.63
C GLY A 139 -10.22 -33.56 -6.79
N ARG A 140 -9.78 -33.56 -5.52
CA ARG A 140 -9.79 -32.40 -4.64
C ARG A 140 -8.51 -31.61 -4.83
N TRP A 141 -8.62 -30.29 -4.99
CA TRP A 141 -7.46 -29.40 -5.07
C TRP A 141 -6.89 -29.09 -3.67
N TYR A 142 -5.59 -28.86 -3.61
CA TYR A 142 -4.87 -28.45 -2.41
C TYR A 142 -3.65 -27.61 -2.78
N TRP A 143 -3.11 -26.91 -1.77
CA TRP A 143 -1.92 -26.10 -1.95
C TRP A 143 -0.65 -26.86 -1.57
N THR A 144 0.40 -26.64 -2.35
CA THR A 144 1.75 -27.17 -2.10
C THR A 144 2.77 -26.03 -2.19
N TYR A 145 3.94 -26.26 -1.66
CA TYR A 145 5.09 -25.34 -1.75
C TYR A 145 6.36 -26.13 -2.10
N GLY A 146 7.50 -25.42 -2.36
CA GLY A 146 8.74 -26.07 -2.81
C GLY A 146 9.25 -27.19 -1.91
N GLY A 147 9.01 -27.12 -0.60
CA GLY A 147 9.39 -28.16 0.35
C GLY A 147 8.60 -29.47 0.28
N ASP A 148 7.48 -29.50 -0.44
CA ASP A 148 6.69 -30.71 -0.67
C ASP A 148 7.30 -31.59 -1.77
N TYR A 149 8.25 -31.05 -2.53
CA TYR A 149 8.89 -31.72 -3.66
C TYR A 149 10.34 -32.08 -3.38
N GLY A 150 10.84 -33.11 -4.08
CA GLY A 150 12.21 -33.54 -3.94
C GLY A 150 12.48 -34.46 -2.73
N PRO A 151 13.73 -34.63 -2.33
CA PRO A 151 14.08 -35.50 -1.22
C PRO A 151 13.60 -34.98 0.13
N LYS A 152 12.96 -35.83 0.94
CA LYS A 152 12.40 -35.49 2.24
C LYS A 152 13.42 -34.99 3.29
N ASN A 153 14.70 -35.27 3.07
CA ASN A 153 15.78 -34.87 3.98
C ASN A 153 16.40 -33.50 3.64
N VAL A 154 15.88 -32.81 2.65
CA VAL A 154 16.31 -31.45 2.32
C VAL A 154 15.65 -30.46 3.28
N PRO A 155 16.41 -29.63 4.00
CA PRO A 155 15.84 -28.60 4.86
C PRO A 155 14.96 -27.62 4.08
N SER A 156 13.83 -27.22 4.70
CA SER A 156 12.89 -26.27 4.12
C SER A 156 12.32 -25.38 5.23
N PHE A 157 11.92 -24.17 4.90
CA PHE A 157 11.21 -23.27 5.81
C PHE A 157 9.69 -23.53 5.85
N GLY A 158 9.23 -24.65 5.31
CA GLY A 158 7.82 -24.99 5.25
C GLY A 158 7.04 -23.99 4.38
N ASN A 159 5.83 -23.65 4.82
CA ASN A 159 4.93 -22.73 4.13
C ASN A 159 5.27 -21.24 4.35
N PHE A 160 6.45 -20.89 4.85
CA PHE A 160 6.86 -19.51 5.10
C PHE A 160 6.95 -18.64 3.82
N CYS A 161 6.84 -19.26 2.66
CA CYS A 161 6.71 -18.60 1.35
C CYS A 161 5.26 -18.29 0.94
N CYS A 162 4.25 -18.64 1.76
CA CYS A 162 2.84 -18.33 1.52
C CYS A 162 2.47 -17.04 2.28
N ASN A 163 2.94 -15.91 1.76
CA ASN A 163 2.88 -14.59 2.37
C ASN A 163 2.44 -13.50 1.39
N GLY A 164 1.66 -13.89 0.38
CA GLY A 164 1.14 -12.98 -0.64
C GLY A 164 -0.09 -12.18 -0.21
N LEU A 165 -0.32 -11.03 -0.85
CA LEU A 165 -1.60 -10.33 -0.84
C LEU A 165 -2.66 -11.08 -1.65
N VAL A 166 -2.22 -11.93 -2.57
CA VAL A 166 -3.05 -12.85 -3.35
C VAL A 166 -2.48 -14.27 -3.26
N ASN A 167 -3.34 -15.26 -3.42
CA ASN A 167 -2.91 -16.66 -3.46
C ASN A 167 -2.21 -17.00 -4.80
N ALA A 168 -1.71 -18.21 -4.94
CA ALA A 168 -0.95 -18.64 -6.12
C ALA A 168 -1.76 -18.60 -7.44
N VAL A 169 -3.09 -18.64 -7.40
CA VAL A 169 -3.97 -18.47 -8.57
C VAL A 169 -4.49 -17.06 -8.73
N ARG A 170 -3.97 -16.10 -7.94
CA ARG A 170 -4.26 -14.66 -7.99
C ARG A 170 -5.61 -14.25 -7.39
N GLU A 171 -6.22 -15.09 -6.56
CA GLU A 171 -7.39 -14.69 -5.79
C GLU A 171 -6.96 -13.84 -4.57
N PRO A 172 -7.66 -12.75 -4.26
CA PRO A 172 -7.32 -11.87 -3.16
C PRO A 172 -7.39 -12.55 -1.79
N HIS A 173 -6.39 -12.31 -0.95
CA HIS A 173 -6.52 -12.52 0.48
C HIS A 173 -7.22 -11.30 1.13
N PRO A 174 -7.86 -11.46 2.31
CA PRO A 174 -8.63 -10.38 2.95
C PRO A 174 -7.85 -9.06 3.13
N HIS A 175 -6.58 -9.14 3.46
CA HIS A 175 -5.74 -7.96 3.68
C HIS A 175 -5.44 -7.15 2.41
N LEU A 176 -5.67 -7.70 1.20
CA LEU A 176 -5.61 -6.89 -0.03
C LEU A 176 -6.67 -5.79 -0.06
N LEU A 177 -7.82 -5.99 0.59
CA LEU A 177 -8.85 -4.96 0.69
C LEU A 177 -8.40 -3.78 1.56
N GLU A 178 -7.67 -4.06 2.64
CA GLU A 178 -7.04 -3.02 3.47
C GLU A 178 -5.99 -2.24 2.66
N VAL A 179 -5.17 -2.95 1.87
CA VAL A 179 -4.20 -2.31 0.97
C VAL A 179 -4.89 -1.41 -0.04
N LYS A 180 -5.99 -1.86 -0.66
CA LYS A 180 -6.80 -1.04 -1.58
C LYS A 180 -7.24 0.26 -0.90
N LYS A 181 -7.74 0.18 0.34
CA LYS A 181 -8.18 1.34 1.10
C LYS A 181 -7.04 2.26 1.46
N ALA A 182 -5.95 1.72 2.00
CA ALA A 182 -4.82 2.52 2.47
C ALA A 182 -4.06 3.20 1.32
N TYR A 183 -3.96 2.54 0.17
CA TYR A 183 -3.21 3.02 -1.01
C TYR A 183 -4.04 3.89 -1.95
N GLN A 184 -5.31 4.15 -1.67
CA GLN A 184 -6.11 5.04 -2.54
C GLN A 184 -5.50 6.45 -2.62
N TYR A 185 -5.47 7.02 -3.82
CA TYR A 185 -4.91 8.34 -4.10
C TYR A 185 -5.91 9.48 -3.94
N ILE A 186 -7.18 9.19 -3.72
CA ILE A 186 -8.22 10.20 -3.45
C ILE A 186 -8.66 9.99 -2.01
N LYS A 187 -8.49 11.02 -1.19
CA LYS A 187 -8.86 10.97 0.23
C LYS A 187 -9.79 12.13 0.56
N ALA A 188 -10.84 11.85 1.29
CA ALA A 188 -11.78 12.87 1.75
C ALA A 188 -11.72 13.03 3.26
N THR A 189 -12.05 14.26 3.71
CA THR A 189 -12.30 14.58 5.11
C THR A 189 -13.60 15.36 5.20
N LEU A 190 -14.53 14.94 6.04
CA LEU A 190 -15.79 15.65 6.27
C LEU A 190 -15.53 16.84 7.20
N VAL A 191 -15.72 18.05 6.68
CA VAL A 191 -15.45 19.32 7.40
C VAL A 191 -16.71 19.85 8.06
N ASP A 192 -17.84 19.83 7.33
CA ASP A 192 -19.15 20.27 7.85
C ASP A 192 -20.23 19.26 7.49
N LYS A 193 -20.87 18.71 8.54
CA LYS A 193 -21.98 17.75 8.41
C LYS A 193 -23.28 18.39 7.93
N SER A 194 -23.48 19.68 8.20
CA SER A 194 -24.75 20.38 7.92
C SER A 194 -24.97 20.58 6.41
N ASN A 195 -23.91 20.85 5.68
CA ASN A 195 -23.89 21.06 4.23
C ASN A 195 -23.13 19.97 3.49
N LEU A 196 -22.73 18.90 4.18
CA LEU A 196 -21.88 17.84 3.64
C LEU A 196 -20.66 18.40 2.89
N THR A 197 -19.93 19.29 3.56
CA THR A 197 -18.73 19.91 3.01
C THR A 197 -17.52 19.00 3.26
N LEU A 198 -16.79 18.71 2.19
CA LEU A 198 -15.65 17.82 2.17
C LEU A 198 -14.39 18.59 1.77
N ASN A 199 -13.25 18.31 2.42
CA ASN A 199 -11.95 18.55 1.83
C ASN A 199 -11.51 17.28 1.11
N ILE A 200 -11.24 17.39 -0.19
CA ILE A 200 -10.79 16.29 -1.04
C ILE A 200 -9.34 16.52 -1.43
N LYS A 201 -8.48 15.62 -1.01
CA LYS A 201 -7.05 15.60 -1.34
C LYS A 201 -6.79 14.70 -2.54
N ASN A 202 -6.14 15.26 -3.55
CA ASN A 202 -5.58 14.52 -4.68
C ASN A 202 -4.13 14.14 -4.38
N TRP A 203 -3.84 12.85 -4.23
CA TRP A 203 -2.50 12.31 -4.06
C TRP A 203 -1.85 11.82 -5.36
N TYR A 204 -2.55 11.90 -6.48
CA TYR A 204 -1.93 11.58 -7.78
C TYR A 204 -0.83 12.58 -8.11
N ASP A 205 0.23 12.08 -8.76
CA ASP A 205 1.34 12.91 -9.22
C ASP A 205 1.05 13.58 -10.58
N PHE A 206 0.25 12.93 -11.44
CA PHE A 206 0.06 13.35 -12.83
C PHE A 206 -1.41 13.43 -13.25
N THR A 207 -2.35 12.99 -12.42
CA THR A 207 -3.77 12.87 -12.79
C THR A 207 -4.61 13.90 -12.04
N ASN A 208 -5.36 14.72 -12.78
CA ASN A 208 -6.38 15.61 -12.21
C ASN A 208 -7.64 14.79 -11.83
N LEU A 209 -8.31 15.15 -10.73
CA LEU A 209 -9.51 14.43 -10.29
C LEU A 209 -10.71 14.58 -11.22
N ASN A 210 -10.70 15.49 -12.19
CA ASN A 210 -11.73 15.57 -13.24
C ASN A 210 -11.76 14.31 -14.14
N ALA A 211 -10.75 13.43 -14.08
CA ALA A 211 -10.76 12.12 -14.70
C ALA A 211 -11.68 11.10 -13.99
N TYR A 212 -12.25 11.47 -12.85
CA TYR A 212 -13.12 10.62 -12.04
C TYR A 212 -14.47 11.28 -11.76
N ILE A 213 -15.45 10.45 -11.40
CA ILE A 213 -16.76 10.87 -10.90
C ILE A 213 -16.84 10.52 -9.42
N LEU A 214 -17.15 11.49 -8.59
CA LEU A 214 -17.56 11.26 -7.22
C LEU A 214 -19.05 10.88 -7.22
N HIS A 215 -19.37 9.70 -6.72
CA HIS A 215 -20.70 9.28 -6.32
C HIS A 215 -20.81 9.42 -4.81
N TRP A 216 -21.91 9.96 -4.31
CA TRP A 216 -22.15 10.08 -2.90
C TRP A 216 -23.56 9.64 -2.54
N GLN A 217 -23.71 9.04 -1.36
CA GLN A 217 -24.98 8.62 -0.83
C GLN A 217 -25.04 8.89 0.68
N VAL A 218 -26.14 9.46 1.13
CA VAL A 218 -26.51 9.46 2.53
C VAL A 218 -27.40 8.27 2.78
N VAL A 219 -26.96 7.33 3.61
CA VAL A 219 -27.68 6.13 3.97
C VAL A 219 -28.05 6.17 5.44
N GLY A 220 -29.28 5.77 5.74
CA GLY A 220 -29.79 5.61 7.09
C GLY A 220 -29.84 4.15 7.53
N ASP A 221 -30.63 3.89 8.57
CA ASP A 221 -30.84 2.57 9.15
C ASP A 221 -31.12 1.50 8.07
N HIS A 222 -30.46 0.34 8.20
CA HIS A 222 -30.58 -0.79 7.28
C HIS A 222 -30.17 -0.49 5.82
N GLY A 223 -29.31 0.51 5.59
CA GLY A 223 -28.83 0.85 4.26
C GLY A 223 -29.83 1.63 3.38
N LYS A 224 -30.92 2.15 3.96
CA LYS A 224 -31.89 2.96 3.22
C LYS A 224 -31.28 4.25 2.72
N VAL A 225 -31.27 4.45 1.40
CA VAL A 225 -30.80 5.69 0.78
C VAL A 225 -31.78 6.84 1.11
N ILE A 226 -31.24 7.92 1.68
CA ILE A 226 -31.96 9.15 2.03
C ILE A 226 -31.75 10.22 0.97
N ALA A 227 -30.51 10.34 0.48
CA ALA A 227 -30.13 11.24 -0.60
C ALA A 227 -28.91 10.68 -1.32
N ASP A 228 -28.76 11.02 -2.57
CA ASP A 228 -27.62 10.62 -3.39
C ASP A 228 -27.34 11.64 -4.50
N GLY A 229 -26.22 11.50 -5.14
CA GLY A 229 -25.86 12.31 -6.29
C GLY A 229 -24.46 12.03 -6.80
N THR A 230 -24.09 12.76 -7.83
CA THR A 230 -22.77 12.70 -8.45
C THR A 230 -22.15 14.09 -8.55
N ARG A 231 -20.82 14.15 -8.57
CA ARG A 231 -20.08 15.39 -8.71
C ARG A 231 -18.80 15.18 -9.52
N ARG A 232 -18.52 16.11 -10.42
CA ARG A 232 -17.18 16.27 -10.99
C ARG A 232 -16.37 17.16 -10.07
N VAL A 233 -15.13 16.77 -9.79
CA VAL A 233 -14.21 17.52 -8.95
C VAL A 233 -12.99 17.87 -9.79
N ASP A 234 -12.65 19.15 -9.84
CA ASP A 234 -11.43 19.63 -10.49
C ASP A 234 -10.40 19.90 -9.40
N ALA A 235 -9.44 18.99 -9.28
CA ALA A 235 -8.32 19.12 -8.35
C ALA A 235 -7.03 18.65 -9.05
N ALA A 236 -6.11 19.57 -9.24
CA ALA A 236 -4.80 19.26 -9.79
C ALA A 236 -4.03 18.27 -8.90
N PRO A 237 -2.98 17.60 -9.42
CA PRO A 237 -2.08 16.78 -8.62
C PRO A 237 -1.64 17.49 -7.35
N HIS A 238 -1.65 16.78 -6.23
CA HIS A 238 -1.30 17.25 -4.88
C HIS A 238 -2.19 18.37 -4.30
N ALA A 239 -3.20 18.85 -5.03
CA ALA A 239 -4.12 19.87 -4.51
C ALA A 239 -5.09 19.29 -3.48
N THR A 240 -5.59 20.18 -2.61
CA THR A 240 -6.76 19.93 -1.77
C THR A 240 -7.82 20.94 -2.15
N VAL A 241 -9.04 20.47 -2.39
CA VAL A 241 -10.17 21.32 -2.77
C VAL A 241 -11.35 21.08 -1.84
N GLU A 242 -12.09 22.14 -1.57
CA GLU A 242 -13.35 22.06 -0.82
C GLU A 242 -14.51 21.78 -1.77
N VAL A 243 -15.34 20.80 -1.42
CA VAL A 243 -16.52 20.38 -2.19
C VAL A 243 -17.73 20.32 -1.25
N MET A 244 -18.73 21.14 -1.52
CA MET A 244 -20.01 21.12 -0.83
C MET A 244 -21.00 20.27 -1.63
N LEU A 245 -21.54 19.21 -1.02
CA LEU A 245 -22.54 18.36 -1.64
C LEU A 245 -23.97 18.89 -1.46
N GLY A 246 -24.19 19.68 -0.41
CA GLY A 246 -25.47 20.31 -0.06
C GLY A 246 -26.04 19.77 1.25
N ALA A 247 -27.01 20.49 1.79
CA ALA A 247 -27.68 20.10 3.03
C ALA A 247 -28.62 18.92 2.80
N VAL A 248 -28.54 17.89 3.65
CA VAL A 248 -29.46 16.75 3.64
C VAL A 248 -30.21 16.70 4.96
N ARG A 249 -31.53 16.75 4.89
CA ARG A 249 -32.39 16.61 6.07
C ARG A 249 -32.60 15.14 6.38
N LEU A 250 -32.06 14.71 7.52
CA LEU A 250 -32.32 13.36 8.01
C LEU A 250 -33.75 13.23 8.55
N PRO A 251 -34.50 12.17 8.20
CA PRO A 251 -35.78 11.87 8.81
C PRO A 251 -35.66 11.70 10.33
N SER A 252 -36.69 12.08 11.08
CA SER A 252 -36.67 12.07 12.54
C SER A 252 -36.63 10.68 13.16
N ASP A 253 -37.01 9.66 12.41
CA ASP A 253 -37.00 8.24 12.78
C ASP A 253 -35.67 7.55 12.48
N VAL A 254 -34.74 8.19 11.78
CA VAL A 254 -33.41 7.65 11.48
C VAL A 254 -32.50 7.74 12.71
N ARG A 255 -32.00 6.59 13.15
CA ARG A 255 -31.11 6.45 14.31
C ARG A 255 -29.66 6.64 13.96
N GLU A 256 -29.26 6.07 12.83
CA GLU A 256 -27.90 6.14 12.31
C GLU A 256 -27.91 6.60 10.85
N ALA A 257 -26.99 7.46 10.51
CA ALA A 257 -26.82 7.93 9.14
C ALA A 257 -25.33 8.05 8.80
N TYR A 258 -25.00 7.68 7.59
CA TYR A 258 -23.64 7.69 7.05
C TYR A 258 -23.63 8.37 5.69
N LEU A 259 -22.56 9.12 5.42
CA LEU A 259 -22.22 9.59 4.09
C LEU A 259 -21.19 8.62 3.49
N ASN A 260 -21.58 7.94 2.42
CA ASN A 260 -20.69 7.10 1.63
C ASN A 260 -20.22 7.86 0.40
N LEU A 261 -18.94 7.78 0.11
CA LEU A 261 -18.31 8.32 -1.11
C LEU A 261 -17.71 7.16 -1.90
N SER A 262 -17.83 7.21 -3.21
CA SER A 262 -17.21 6.26 -4.14
C SER A 262 -16.74 7.02 -5.38
N TRP A 263 -15.58 6.64 -5.90
CA TRP A 263 -14.99 7.27 -7.08
C TRP A 263 -14.79 6.27 -8.18
N THR A 264 -15.28 6.57 -9.37
CA THR A 264 -15.12 5.73 -10.56
C THR A 264 -14.51 6.53 -11.72
N PRO A 265 -13.74 5.90 -12.63
CA PRO A 265 -13.20 6.58 -13.79
C PRO A 265 -14.32 7.10 -14.72
N VAL A 266 -14.06 8.22 -15.38
CA VAL A 266 -14.92 8.75 -16.46
C VAL A 266 -14.78 7.89 -17.70
N ASP A 267 -13.55 7.57 -18.06
CA ASP A 267 -13.20 6.79 -19.23
C ASP A 267 -12.50 5.50 -18.80
N ALA A 268 -12.75 4.43 -19.53
CA ALA A 268 -12.05 3.18 -19.30
C ALA A 268 -10.57 3.32 -19.67
N ALA A 269 -9.71 2.69 -18.88
CA ALA A 269 -8.29 2.57 -19.13
C ALA A 269 -7.89 1.09 -19.25
N PRO A 270 -6.69 0.75 -19.73
CA PRO A 270 -6.24 -0.63 -19.72
C PRO A 270 -6.38 -1.21 -18.31
N PHE A 271 -7.09 -2.34 -18.20
CA PHE A 271 -7.37 -3.08 -16.95
C PHE A 271 -8.31 -2.40 -15.94
N ILE A 272 -8.86 -1.20 -16.24
CA ILE A 272 -9.77 -0.46 -15.35
C ILE A 272 -11.02 -0.05 -16.15
N ASN A 273 -12.18 -0.57 -15.77
CA ASN A 273 -13.47 -0.21 -16.35
C ASN A 273 -14.04 1.05 -15.68
N THR A 274 -15.03 1.67 -16.30
CA THR A 274 -15.70 2.88 -15.79
C THR A 274 -16.53 2.65 -14.52
N ASP A 275 -16.86 1.42 -14.20
CA ASP A 275 -17.56 1.00 -12.98
C ASP A 275 -16.61 0.59 -11.83
N TYR A 276 -15.28 0.58 -12.08
CA TYR A 276 -14.33 0.20 -11.06
C TYR A 276 -14.16 1.31 -10.00
N GLU A 277 -14.43 0.98 -8.74
CA GLU A 277 -14.23 1.88 -7.62
C GLU A 277 -12.73 2.03 -7.29
N VAL A 278 -12.16 3.20 -7.59
CA VAL A 278 -10.74 3.51 -7.35
C VAL A 278 -10.46 4.02 -5.93
N ALA A 279 -11.47 4.61 -5.29
CA ALA A 279 -11.38 5.11 -3.93
C ALA A 279 -12.77 5.19 -3.30
N TYR A 280 -12.85 5.08 -1.97
CA TYR A 280 -14.08 5.20 -1.21
C TYR A 280 -13.82 5.75 0.18
N ASP A 281 -14.81 6.42 0.76
CA ASP A 281 -14.80 6.87 2.15
C ASP A 281 -16.20 6.76 2.77
N GLN A 282 -16.26 6.64 4.09
CA GLN A 282 -17.50 6.65 4.84
C GLN A 282 -17.38 7.57 6.06
N PHE A 283 -18.39 8.41 6.28
CA PHE A 283 -18.44 9.34 7.42
C PHE A 283 -19.74 9.15 8.20
N VAL A 284 -19.61 9.12 9.52
CA VAL A 284 -20.78 9.10 10.43
C VAL A 284 -21.40 10.49 10.46
N LEU A 285 -22.65 10.62 10.03
CA LEU A 285 -23.43 11.87 10.12
C LEU A 285 -24.20 11.92 11.43
N SER A 286 -24.91 10.87 11.80
CA SER A 286 -25.54 10.68 13.10
C SER A 286 -25.36 9.24 13.57
N GLY A 287 -25.26 9.01 14.85
CA GLY A 287 -25.11 7.69 15.44
C GLY A 287 -25.78 7.57 16.80
N ASN A 288 -26.23 6.38 17.16
CA ASN A 288 -26.81 6.11 18.45
C ASN A 288 -25.70 6.06 19.52
N LYS A 289 -25.57 7.12 20.30
CA LYS A 289 -24.60 7.20 21.41
C LYS A 289 -24.85 6.18 22.52
N ASN A 290 -25.97 5.44 22.48
CA ASN A 290 -26.40 4.51 23.50
C ASN A 290 -26.29 3.03 23.09
N TYR A 291 -25.63 2.71 21.99
CA TYR A 291 -25.38 1.32 21.63
C TYR A 291 -24.43 0.69 22.65
N ARG A 292 -24.96 -0.08 23.57
CA ARG A 292 -24.18 -1.00 24.43
C ARG A 292 -23.97 -2.28 23.64
N THR A 293 -22.74 -2.64 23.39
CA THR A 293 -22.40 -3.97 22.92
C THR A 293 -23.01 -4.98 23.85
N PRO A 294 -23.81 -5.95 23.38
CA PRO A 294 -24.31 -7.00 24.24
C PRO A 294 -23.12 -7.69 24.92
N GLU A 295 -23.15 -7.79 26.26
CA GLU A 295 -22.17 -8.60 26.98
C GLU A 295 -22.34 -10.06 26.54
N THR A 296 -21.45 -10.53 25.67
CA THR A 296 -21.37 -11.95 25.32
C THR A 296 -20.79 -12.66 26.54
N LYS A 297 -21.64 -13.28 27.34
CA LYS A 297 -21.17 -14.26 28.34
C LYS A 297 -20.58 -15.42 27.55
N LEU A 298 -19.26 -15.49 27.51
CA LEU A 298 -18.56 -16.71 27.10
C LEU A 298 -18.90 -17.79 28.13
N SER A 299 -19.66 -18.79 27.71
CA SER A 299 -19.95 -20.02 28.48
C SER A 299 -18.81 -21.00 28.31
#